data_23863cdd4abb1faad100a875fb752ed2
#
_entry.id   23863cdd4abb1faad100a875fb752ed2
#
_cell.length_a   1.000
_cell.length_b   1.000
_cell.length_c   1.000
_cell.angle_alpha   90.00
_cell.angle_beta   90.00
_cell.angle_gamma   90.00
#
_symmetry.space_group_name_H-M   'P 1'
#
loop_
_entity.id
_entity.type
_entity.pdbx_description
1 polymer ?
#
loop_
_entity_poly.entity_id
_entity_poly.type
_entity_poly.pdbx_seq_one_letter_code
_entity_poly.pdbx_strand_id
1 'polypeptide(L)'
;MTKSQNRTVSRAALAVIAVSFAGALGAAAPAAATPSYDGQWSVVIVTQKGTCDRSYRYPVRISNGAVQNDGPSLVNVSGKVGGNGAVTVLVSAGDKSATGVGKLSGKVGGGKWSGGECAGTWEAERRD
;
A
#
# COMPACT_ATOMS: atom_id res chain seq x y z
N MET A 1 17.69 22.36 -67.66
CA MET A 1 17.63 22.30 -67.03
C MET A 1 17.08 21.95 -66.17
N THR A 2 16.85 21.78 -65.95
CA THR A 2 16.26 21.64 -65.04
C THR A 2 16.27 20.97 -64.02
N LYS A 3 16.69 20.97 -63.70
CA LYS A 3 16.76 20.55 -62.75
C LYS A 3 16.09 20.70 -61.85
N SER A 4 15.98 21.17 -61.70
CA SER A 4 15.39 21.49 -60.75
C SER A 4 14.71 20.68 -60.23
N GLN A 5 14.57 20.42 -60.25
CA GLN A 5 13.97 19.82 -59.78
C GLN A 5 14.15 19.11 -58.97
N ASN A 6 14.62 18.98 -58.73
CA ASN A 6 14.85 18.31 -57.90
C ASN A 6 14.66 18.49 -56.80
N ARG A 7 14.91 18.95 -56.50
CA ARG A 7 14.86 19.30 -55.50
C ARG A 7 13.82 19.03 -54.81
N THR A 8 13.52 19.31 -54.82
CA THR A 8 12.43 19.29 -54.34
C THR A 8 12.19 18.23 -53.62
N VAL A 9 12.34 17.79 -53.86
CA VAL A 9 12.05 16.77 -53.36
C VAL A 9 12.41 16.52 -52.20
N SER A 10 13.15 16.76 -52.08
CA SER A 10 13.59 16.45 -51.03
C SER A 10 12.91 16.65 -49.96
N ARG A 11 12.73 17.46 -49.89
CA ARG A 11 12.11 17.78 -48.98
C ARG A 11 11.25 17.05 -48.40
N ALA A 12 10.82 16.87 -48.94
CA ALA A 12 9.69 16.25 -48.53
C ALA A 12 10.08 15.37 -47.55
N ALA A 13 10.72 14.89 -47.89
CA ALA A 13 11.02 13.93 -47.12
C ALA A 13 11.07 14.30 -45.81
N LEU A 14 11.56 15.12 -45.70
CA LEU A 14 11.67 15.46 -44.57
C LEU A 14 10.64 15.37 -43.79
N ALA A 15 9.99 15.76 -44.21
CA ALA A 15 8.89 15.91 -43.44
C ALA A 15 8.66 14.73 -42.75
N VAL A 16 8.61 14.12 -43.21
CA VAL A 16 8.29 13.09 -42.70
C VAL A 16 8.82 12.78 -41.60
N ILE A 17 9.77 12.90 -41.59
CA ILE A 17 10.34 12.59 -40.56
C ILE A 17 9.74 12.95 -39.45
N ALA A 18 9.49 13.90 -39.52
CA ALA A 18 8.90 14.37 -38.44
C ALA A 18 8.10 13.44 -37.85
N VAL A 19 7.57 13.12 -38.34
CA VAL A 19 6.73 12.34 -37.92
C VAL A 19 7.08 11.48 -37.04
N SER A 20 7.80 11.07 -37.36
CA SER A 20 8.10 10.10 -36.59
C SER A 20 8.10 10.30 -35.23
N PHE A 21 8.52 11.09 -34.91
CA PHE A 21 8.60 11.27 -33.73
C PHE A 21 7.58 11.12 -32.94
N ALA A 22 6.85 11.50 -33.31
CA ALA A 22 5.73 11.51 -32.57
C ALA A 22 5.56 10.31 -31.85
N GLY A 23 5.42 9.51 -32.44
CA GLY A 23 5.03 8.42 -31.72
C GLY A 23 5.86 8.20 -30.59
N ALA A 24 6.87 8.44 -30.80
CA ALA A 24 7.70 8.12 -29.82
C ALA A 24 7.23 8.45 -28.56
N LEU A 25 6.92 9.42 -28.48
CA LEU A 25 6.56 9.78 -27.37
C LEU A 25 5.60 9.18 -26.77
N GLY A 26 4.85 8.92 -27.40
CA GLY A 26 3.74 8.56 -26.67
C GLY A 26 4.03 7.45 -25.81
N ALA A 27 4.95 6.94 -26.01
CA ALA A 27 5.16 5.85 -25.23
C ALA A 27 5.46 6.11 -23.86
N ALA A 28 4.62 6.58 -23.23
CA ALA A 28 4.83 6.74 -21.84
C ALA A 28 5.04 5.38 -21.20
N ALA A 29 5.92 5.29 -20.33
CA ALA A 29 6.11 4.07 -19.60
C ALA A 29 4.91 3.86 -18.67
N PRO A 30 4.49 2.67 -18.49
CA PRO A 30 3.43 2.40 -17.56
C PRO A 30 3.88 2.74 -16.15
N ALA A 31 2.98 3.23 -15.39
CA ALA A 31 3.29 3.52 -14.01
C ALA A 31 3.57 2.23 -13.27
N ALA A 32 4.47 2.28 -12.36
CA ALA A 32 4.75 1.11 -11.54
C ALA A 32 3.55 0.82 -10.67
N ALA A 33 3.27 -0.42 -10.47
CA ALA A 33 2.16 -0.79 -9.61
C ALA A 33 2.53 -0.48 -8.17
N THR A 34 1.55 -0.03 -7.43
CA THR A 34 1.73 0.21 -6.01
C THR A 34 1.83 -1.15 -5.32
N PRO A 35 2.75 -1.30 -4.39
CA PRO A 35 2.84 -2.55 -3.65
C PRO A 35 1.53 -2.85 -2.95
N SER A 36 1.16 -4.09 -2.92
CA SER A 36 -0.04 -4.52 -2.24
C SER A 36 0.33 -5.20 -0.94
N TYR A 37 -0.40 -4.87 0.10
CA TYR A 37 -0.23 -5.51 1.39
C TYR A 37 -1.37 -6.48 1.67
N ASP A 38 -2.18 -6.75 0.66
CA ASP A 38 -3.31 -7.67 0.82
C ASP A 38 -2.84 -9.07 1.19
N GLY A 39 -3.63 -9.76 1.99
CA GLY A 39 -3.31 -11.12 2.40
C GLY A 39 -3.58 -11.32 3.88
N GLN A 40 -3.12 -12.46 4.39
CA GLN A 40 -3.26 -12.76 5.81
C GLN A 40 -2.04 -12.30 6.57
N TRP A 41 -2.27 -11.72 7.72
CA TRP A 41 -1.18 -11.21 8.56
C TRP A 41 -1.37 -11.69 9.99
N SER A 42 -0.27 -11.94 10.66
CA SER A 42 -0.28 -12.28 12.07
C SER A 42 0.27 -11.09 12.83
N VAL A 43 -0.46 -10.60 13.81
CA VAL A 43 -0.07 -9.42 14.56
C VAL A 43 0.21 -9.83 15.99
N VAL A 44 1.35 -9.45 16.52
CA VAL A 44 1.69 -9.65 17.92
C VAL A 44 1.53 -8.31 18.59
N ILE A 45 0.70 -8.27 19.61
CA ILE A 45 0.40 -7.06 20.37
C ILE A 45 1.08 -7.17 21.70
N VAL A 46 1.86 -6.16 22.06
CA VAL A 46 2.62 -6.16 23.30
C VAL A 46 2.16 -4.97 24.14
N THR A 47 1.81 -5.24 25.40
CA THR A 47 1.40 -4.20 26.33
C THR A 47 2.61 -3.71 27.11
N GLN A 48 2.87 -2.42 27.04
CA GLN A 48 3.97 -1.81 27.76
C GLN A 48 3.47 -0.95 28.92
N LYS A 49 2.21 -0.57 28.89
CA LYS A 49 1.63 0.28 29.90
C LYS A 49 0.23 -0.20 30.20
N GLY A 50 -0.14 -0.24 31.45
CA GLY A 50 -1.46 -0.68 31.87
C GLY A 50 -1.49 -2.14 32.24
N THR A 51 -2.67 -2.63 32.61
CA THR A 51 -2.84 -3.98 33.12
C THR A 51 -3.40 -4.96 32.10
N CYS A 52 -3.45 -4.59 30.82
CA CYS A 52 -3.94 -5.48 29.80
C CYS A 52 -2.97 -6.65 29.60
N ASP A 53 -3.40 -7.68 28.87
CA ASP A 53 -2.57 -8.84 28.64
C ASP A 53 -1.22 -8.41 28.07
N ARG A 54 -0.16 -9.06 28.58
CA ARG A 54 1.19 -8.68 28.21
C ARG A 54 1.45 -8.80 26.75
N SER A 55 1.04 -9.86 26.14
CA SER A 55 1.18 -10.02 24.70
C SER A 55 0.22 -11.09 24.21
N TYR A 56 -0.22 -10.93 22.98
CA TYR A 56 -1.04 -11.94 22.35
C TYR A 56 -0.95 -11.77 20.84
N ARG A 57 -1.30 -12.83 20.13
CA ARG A 57 -1.21 -12.85 18.68
C ARG A 57 -2.62 -12.84 18.11
N TYR A 58 -2.81 -12.08 17.06
CA TYR A 58 -4.12 -11.93 16.49
C TYR A 58 -4.03 -11.96 14.95
N PRO A 59 -4.90 -12.72 14.28
CA PRO A 59 -4.89 -12.74 12.81
C PRO A 59 -5.76 -11.65 12.24
N VAL A 60 -5.26 -11.00 11.21
CA VAL A 60 -6.03 -10.01 10.48
C VAL A 60 -5.85 -10.28 8.99
N ARG A 61 -6.75 -9.76 8.19
CA ARG A 61 -6.66 -9.86 6.75
C ARG A 61 -6.70 -8.47 6.18
N ILE A 62 -5.87 -8.22 5.20
CA ILE A 62 -5.90 -6.97 4.48
C ILE A 62 -6.44 -7.29 3.09
N SER A 63 -7.46 -6.55 2.67
CA SER A 63 -8.11 -6.73 1.39
C SER A 63 -8.39 -5.36 0.79
N ASN A 64 -7.82 -5.10 -0.36
CA ASN A 64 -7.93 -3.81 -1.03
C ASN A 64 -7.56 -2.67 -0.09
N GLY A 65 -6.53 -2.89 0.71
CA GLY A 65 -6.06 -1.89 1.66
C GLY A 65 -6.90 -1.75 2.92
N ALA A 66 -7.94 -2.54 3.07
CA ALA A 66 -8.78 -2.49 4.28
C ALA A 66 -8.37 -3.60 5.23
N VAL A 67 -8.17 -3.25 6.49
CA VAL A 67 -7.80 -4.22 7.51
C VAL A 67 -9.08 -4.78 8.12
N GLN A 68 -9.16 -6.08 8.20
CA GLN A 68 -10.34 -6.78 8.69
C GLN A 68 -9.96 -7.84 9.70
N ASN A 69 -10.92 -8.18 10.55
CA ASN A 69 -10.73 -9.27 11.50
C ASN A 69 -10.69 -10.60 10.76
N ASP A 70 -9.74 -11.42 11.09
CA ASP A 70 -9.65 -12.78 10.53
C ASP A 70 -9.66 -13.81 11.67
N GLY A 71 -10.00 -13.38 12.88
CA GLY A 71 -10.07 -14.21 14.06
C GLY A 71 -11.49 -14.29 14.61
N PRO A 72 -11.62 -14.51 15.90
CA PRO A 72 -12.95 -14.65 16.52
C PRO A 72 -13.82 -13.43 16.31
N SER A 73 -15.10 -13.64 16.10
CA SER A 73 -16.01 -12.58 15.71
C SER A 73 -16.39 -11.61 16.83
N LEU A 74 -15.91 -11.83 18.03
CA LEU A 74 -16.21 -10.92 19.13
C LEU A 74 -15.42 -9.63 19.05
N VAL A 75 -14.47 -9.55 18.16
CA VAL A 75 -13.62 -8.39 18.02
C VAL A 75 -13.86 -7.77 16.66
N ASN A 76 -14.11 -6.48 16.64
CA ASN A 76 -14.25 -5.75 15.40
C ASN A 76 -12.93 -5.07 15.08
N VAL A 77 -12.46 -5.26 13.87
CA VAL A 77 -11.23 -4.64 13.41
C VAL A 77 -11.57 -3.87 12.14
N SER A 78 -11.18 -2.62 12.09
CA SER A 78 -11.34 -1.83 10.89
C SER A 78 -10.11 -0.95 10.75
N GLY A 79 -9.68 -0.71 9.52
CA GLY A 79 -8.52 0.13 9.32
C GLY A 79 -8.14 0.18 7.87
N LYS A 80 -7.08 0.91 7.63
CA LYS A 80 -6.59 1.13 6.27
C LYS A 80 -5.08 1.04 6.21
N VAL A 81 -4.62 0.56 5.07
CA VAL A 81 -3.20 0.54 4.75
C VAL A 81 -3.04 1.37 3.49
N GLY A 82 -2.26 2.43 3.56
CA GLY A 82 -1.99 3.26 2.40
C GLY A 82 -0.99 2.61 1.46
N GLY A 83 -0.86 3.16 0.27
CA GLY A 83 0.08 2.64 -0.72
C GLY A 83 1.52 2.68 -0.23
N ASN A 84 1.83 3.58 0.69
CA ASN A 84 3.18 3.66 1.26
C ASN A 84 3.33 2.76 2.50
N GLY A 85 2.33 1.97 2.84
CA GLY A 85 2.39 1.09 3.99
C GLY A 85 1.90 1.68 5.30
N ALA A 86 1.48 2.93 5.31
CA ALA A 86 1.00 3.55 6.54
C ALA A 86 -0.28 2.88 7.00
N VAL A 87 -0.36 2.53 8.27
CA VAL A 87 -1.48 1.78 8.83
C VAL A 87 -2.17 2.58 9.91
N THR A 88 -3.49 2.57 9.87
CA THR A 88 -4.31 3.09 10.95
C THR A 88 -5.41 2.07 11.18
N VAL A 89 -5.58 1.61 12.41
CA VAL A 89 -6.53 0.55 12.75
C VAL A 89 -7.29 0.92 14.00
N LEU A 90 -8.58 0.61 13.98
CA LEU A 90 -9.41 0.72 15.15
C LEU A 90 -9.90 -0.68 15.51
N VAL A 91 -9.74 -1.06 16.75
CA VAL A 91 -10.16 -2.37 17.26
C VAL A 91 -11.15 -2.14 18.37
N SER A 92 -12.24 -2.86 18.37
CA SER A 92 -13.21 -2.75 19.44
C SER A 92 -13.76 -4.11 19.82
N ALA A 93 -14.06 -4.28 21.09
CA ALA A 93 -14.65 -5.50 21.62
C ALA A 93 -15.51 -5.08 22.82
N GLY A 94 -16.82 -5.21 22.64
CA GLY A 94 -17.75 -4.74 23.67
C GLY A 94 -17.63 -3.23 23.81
N ASP A 95 -17.41 -2.77 25.01
CA ASP A 95 -17.29 -1.34 25.28
C ASP A 95 -15.82 -0.89 25.30
N LYS A 96 -14.90 -1.74 24.91
CA LYS A 96 -13.49 -1.40 24.87
C LYS A 96 -13.04 -1.15 23.45
N SER A 97 -12.10 -0.24 23.29
CA SER A 97 -11.55 0.03 21.98
C SER A 97 -10.08 0.44 22.10
N ALA A 98 -9.38 0.28 21.00
CA ALA A 98 -7.97 0.66 20.90
C ALA A 98 -7.69 1.12 19.49
N THR A 99 -6.71 1.99 19.37
CA THR A 99 -6.28 2.49 18.06
C THR A 99 -4.82 2.11 17.86
N GLY A 100 -4.50 1.65 16.68
CA GLY A 100 -3.13 1.32 16.31
C GLY A 100 -2.68 2.13 15.10
N VAL A 101 -1.42 2.51 15.12
CA VAL A 101 -0.82 3.22 13.99
C VAL A 101 0.56 2.64 13.74
N GLY A 102 1.00 2.69 12.51
CA GLY A 102 2.33 2.19 12.20
C GLY A 102 2.54 2.08 10.72
N LYS A 103 3.38 1.16 10.32
CA LYS A 103 3.76 1.04 8.93
C LYS A 103 4.12 -0.40 8.59
N LEU A 104 3.73 -0.79 7.38
CA LEU A 104 4.15 -2.07 6.80
C LEU A 104 5.21 -1.80 5.76
N SER A 105 6.12 -2.75 5.60
CA SER A 105 7.15 -2.69 4.59
C SER A 105 7.45 -4.12 4.17
N GLY A 106 7.15 -4.46 2.94
CA GLY A 106 7.31 -5.84 2.48
C GLY A 106 6.37 -6.76 3.23
N LYS A 107 6.89 -7.72 3.91
CA LYS A 107 6.10 -8.73 4.62
C LYS A 107 6.10 -8.53 6.13
N VAL A 108 6.56 -7.42 6.61
CA VAL A 108 6.61 -7.14 8.03
C VAL A 108 6.14 -5.74 8.32
N GLY A 109 5.82 -5.47 9.54
CA GLY A 109 5.46 -4.13 9.95
C GLY A 109 5.38 -4.01 11.43
N GLY A 110 5.08 -2.82 11.89
CA GLY A 110 4.97 -2.57 13.31
C GLY A 110 4.53 -1.16 13.60
N GLY A 111 4.27 -0.91 14.85
CA GLY A 111 3.84 0.40 15.28
C GLY A 111 3.46 0.41 16.74
N LYS A 112 2.57 1.32 17.07
CA LYS A 112 2.13 1.54 18.44
C LYS A 112 0.63 1.45 18.53
N TRP A 113 0.13 1.15 19.71
CA TRP A 113 -1.30 1.13 19.94
C TRP A 113 -1.59 1.70 21.31
N SER A 114 -2.80 2.18 21.48
CA SER A 114 -3.28 2.63 22.78
C SER A 114 -4.78 2.43 22.87
N GLY A 115 -5.26 2.14 24.05
CA GLY A 115 -6.69 1.97 24.29
C GLY A 115 -6.96 1.91 25.76
N GLY A 116 -7.94 2.70 26.21
CA GLY A 116 -8.24 2.77 27.63
C GLY A 116 -6.99 3.19 28.40
N GLU A 117 -6.64 2.41 29.39
CA GLU A 117 -5.47 2.69 30.20
C GLU A 117 -4.22 1.98 29.69
N CYS A 118 -4.33 1.24 28.61
CA CYS A 118 -3.22 0.43 28.12
C CYS A 118 -2.60 1.00 26.86
N ALA A 119 -1.34 0.71 26.65
CA ALA A 119 -0.64 1.11 25.45
C ALA A 119 0.57 0.21 25.25
N GLY A 120 1.05 0.15 24.03
CA GLY A 120 2.21 -0.65 23.74
C GLY A 120 2.57 -0.61 22.28
N THR A 121 3.14 -1.70 21.80
CA THR A 121 3.59 -1.82 20.41
C THR A 121 2.92 -3.01 19.76
N TRP A 122 3.00 -3.05 18.45
CA TRP A 122 2.55 -4.22 17.70
C TRP A 122 3.55 -4.50 16.58
N GLU A 123 3.62 -5.77 16.20
CA GLU A 123 4.43 -6.19 15.09
C GLU A 123 3.59 -7.11 14.23
N ALA A 124 3.77 -7.04 12.93
CA ALA A 124 2.98 -7.83 12.01
C ALA A 124 3.87 -8.56 11.03
N GLU A 125 3.40 -9.73 10.61
CA GLU A 125 4.11 -10.54 9.67
C GLU A 125 3.12 -11.16 8.71
N ARG A 126 3.39 -11.09 7.42
CA ARG A 126 2.51 -11.69 6.43
C ARG A 126 2.64 -13.20 6.48
N ARG A 127 1.52 -13.88 6.34
CA ARG A 127 1.49 -15.33 6.48
C ARG A 127 1.41 -16.08 5.17
N ASP A 128 1.14 -15.44 4.07
CA ASP A 128 1.00 -16.15 2.79
C ASP A 128 2.03 -15.72 1.76
#